data_497cd3d48f1be7e2b7db02e0dbdbc97e
#
_entry.id   497cd3d48f1be7e2b7db02e0dbdbc97e
#
_cell.length_a   1.000
_cell.length_b   1.000
_cell.length_c   1.000
_cell.angle_alpha   90.00
_cell.angle_beta   90.00
_cell.angle_gamma   90.00
#
_symmetry.space_group_name_H-M   'P 1'
#
loop_
_entity.id
_entity.type
_entity.pdbx_description
1 polymer ?
#
loop_
_entity_poly.entity_id
_entity_poly.type
_entity_poly.pdbx_seq_one_letter_code
_entity_poly.pdbx_strand_id
1 'polypeptide(L)'
;MRQVQLGQSDLQVGALAYGCWRFASSSFDDADRKIRTALEAGFTLIDTADIYGYGEARGFGGAEAILGELLTADKALRGRMVLATKGGITPPRPYDSSYAYLMAAMDTSLARLQTDYVDLYQIHRPDLIAPVAETARALNEMILSGRARYIGVSNFTVAQTRALQAHLDQPLLTTQPEFSAFHQAPMEDGTLDWCSETGASALVWSPLAGGALVTGQSDHPRGPAVLAVIDRLADQHGCDRTGIALAFTMAHQASIIPIIGTQTPARIVASAQAAEITLSARDFYDLVEAYRGFPMP
;
A
#
# COMPACT_ATOMS: atom_id res chain seq x y z
N MET A 1 14.19 -1.78 11.32
CA MET A 1 13.76 -2.12 9.94
C MET A 1 14.65 -1.40 8.94
N ARG A 2 15.13 -2.08 7.90
CA ARG A 2 15.93 -1.48 6.82
C ARG A 2 15.12 -0.39 6.09
N GLN A 3 15.82 0.63 5.59
CA GLN A 3 15.25 1.68 4.76
C GLN A 3 15.41 1.33 3.28
N VAL A 4 14.43 1.72 2.48
CA VAL A 4 14.43 1.56 1.02
C VAL A 4 14.01 2.89 0.39
N GLN A 5 14.48 3.13 -0.82
CA GLN A 5 14.05 4.29 -1.60
C GLN A 5 12.65 4.04 -2.16
N LEU A 6 11.77 5.03 -2.06
CA LEU A 6 10.44 4.97 -2.65
C LEU A 6 10.50 5.37 -4.13
N GLY A 7 10.42 4.37 -5.01
CA GLY A 7 10.57 4.60 -6.44
C GLY A 7 11.84 5.38 -6.79
N GLN A 8 11.74 6.30 -7.73
CA GLN A 8 12.84 7.20 -8.13
C GLN A 8 12.83 8.55 -7.39
N SER A 9 12.21 8.61 -6.18
CA SER A 9 12.16 9.84 -5.37
C SER A 9 13.36 10.01 -4.46
N ASP A 10 13.44 11.15 -3.77
CA ASP A 10 14.36 11.41 -2.66
C ASP A 10 13.88 10.81 -1.32
N LEU A 11 12.71 10.17 -1.30
CA LEU A 11 12.09 9.64 -0.09
C LEU A 11 12.70 8.29 0.31
N GLN A 12 13.17 8.21 1.55
CA GLN A 12 13.55 6.95 2.19
C GLN A 12 12.43 6.50 3.13
N VAL A 13 11.98 5.25 2.98
CA VAL A 13 10.91 4.68 3.78
C VAL A 13 11.30 3.32 4.35
N GLY A 14 10.61 2.87 5.38
CA GLY A 14 10.76 1.49 5.84
C GLY A 14 10.44 0.47 4.74
N ALA A 15 11.09 -0.69 4.75
CA ALA A 15 10.82 -1.76 3.79
C ALA A 15 9.38 -2.31 3.86
N LEU A 16 8.62 -1.89 4.86
CA LEU A 16 7.18 -2.16 5.05
C LEU A 16 6.48 -0.84 5.35
N ALA A 17 5.22 -0.71 4.89
CA ALA A 17 4.35 0.44 5.14
C ALA A 17 3.22 0.09 6.11
N TYR A 18 2.66 1.10 6.78
CA TYR A 18 1.51 0.94 7.66
C TYR A 18 0.25 1.53 7.02
N GLY A 19 -0.78 0.68 6.82
CA GLY A 19 -2.04 1.03 6.19
C GLY A 19 -3.15 1.32 7.20
N CYS A 20 -3.85 2.42 6.98
CA CYS A 20 -4.90 2.94 7.85
C CYS A 20 -6.32 2.51 7.45
N TRP A 21 -6.51 1.49 6.63
CA TRP A 21 -7.84 1.09 6.16
C TRP A 21 -8.83 0.79 7.31
N ARG A 22 -8.37 0.17 8.40
CA ARG A 22 -9.20 -0.14 9.58
C ARG A 22 -9.03 0.88 10.71
N PHE A 23 -8.60 2.09 10.39
CA PHE A 23 -8.19 3.07 11.37
C PHE A 23 -9.35 3.92 11.89
N ALA A 24 -10.40 4.11 11.08
CA ALA A 24 -11.52 5.00 11.37
C ALA A 24 -12.32 4.63 12.62
N SER A 25 -12.32 3.36 13.05
CA SER A 25 -12.98 2.91 14.27
C SER A 25 -12.14 3.09 15.55
N SER A 26 -10.88 3.54 15.44
CA SER A 26 -10.00 3.76 16.60
C SER A 26 -10.44 4.98 17.41
N SER A 27 -10.24 4.93 18.74
CA SER A 27 -10.20 6.14 19.55
C SER A 27 -8.93 6.94 19.27
N PHE A 28 -8.88 8.20 19.70
CA PHE A 28 -7.66 9.02 19.57
C PHE A 28 -6.44 8.33 20.21
N ASP A 29 -6.53 7.88 21.44
CA ASP A 29 -5.41 7.25 22.17
C ASP A 29 -4.96 5.93 21.52
N ASP A 30 -5.91 5.16 20.97
CA ASP A 30 -5.60 3.92 20.26
C ASP A 30 -4.91 4.20 18.93
N ALA A 31 -5.38 5.21 18.20
CA ALA A 31 -4.78 5.68 16.96
C ALA A 31 -3.36 6.21 17.18
N ASP A 32 -3.17 7.08 18.19
CA ASP A 32 -1.86 7.63 18.56
C ASP A 32 -0.84 6.52 18.87
N ARG A 33 -1.25 5.57 19.73
CA ARG A 33 -0.41 4.43 20.08
C ARG A 33 -0.01 3.61 18.86
N LYS A 34 -0.93 3.31 17.93
CA LYS A 34 -0.64 2.55 16.71
C LYS A 34 0.34 3.27 15.80
N ILE A 35 0.11 4.58 15.54
CA ILE A 35 0.98 5.37 14.67
C ILE A 35 2.37 5.51 15.28
N ARG A 36 2.48 5.82 16.57
CA ARG A 36 3.80 5.90 17.24
C ARG A 36 4.51 4.56 17.23
N THR A 37 3.81 3.47 17.54
CA THR A 37 4.39 2.11 17.46
C THR A 37 4.88 1.79 16.04
N ALA A 38 4.10 2.14 15.00
CA ALA A 38 4.50 1.92 13.63
C ALA A 38 5.78 2.71 13.28
N LEU A 39 5.81 4.01 13.59
CA LEU A 39 6.97 4.86 13.32
C LEU A 39 8.22 4.41 14.10
N GLU A 40 8.08 4.02 15.37
CA GLU A 40 9.16 3.50 16.19
C GLU A 40 9.71 2.16 15.68
N ALA A 41 8.84 1.32 15.11
CA ALA A 41 9.22 0.07 14.45
C ALA A 41 9.79 0.28 13.03
N GLY A 42 9.79 1.51 12.52
CA GLY A 42 10.39 1.90 11.23
C GLY A 42 9.43 1.91 10.05
N PHE A 43 8.10 1.80 10.27
CA PHE A 43 7.08 1.99 9.24
C PHE A 43 6.88 3.48 8.99
N THR A 44 7.77 4.10 8.24
CA THR A 44 7.71 5.55 8.00
C THR A 44 6.76 5.93 6.88
N LEU A 45 6.37 5.01 5.99
CA LEU A 45 5.30 5.23 5.01
C LEU A 45 3.96 4.88 5.64
N ILE A 46 3.11 5.89 5.80
CA ILE A 46 1.74 5.78 6.33
C ILE A 46 0.77 5.96 5.16
N ASP A 47 -0.01 4.91 4.88
CA ASP A 47 -0.92 4.86 3.73
C ASP A 47 -2.38 4.94 4.19
N THR A 48 -3.10 5.95 3.71
CA THR A 48 -4.54 6.14 3.94
C THR A 48 -5.30 6.35 2.62
N ALA A 49 -6.58 6.70 2.69
CA ALA A 49 -7.42 7.08 1.55
C ALA A 49 -8.65 7.86 2.00
N ASP A 50 -9.20 8.68 1.11
CA ASP A 50 -10.41 9.47 1.33
C ASP A 50 -11.66 8.65 1.67
N ILE A 51 -11.77 7.43 1.10
CA ILE A 51 -12.91 6.52 1.36
C ILE A 51 -12.81 5.77 2.70
N TYR A 52 -11.63 5.69 3.32
CA TYR A 52 -11.45 4.87 4.51
C TYR A 52 -12.28 5.37 5.68
N GLY A 53 -13.13 4.49 6.21
CA GLY A 53 -14.17 4.79 7.18
C GLY A 53 -15.58 4.82 6.60
N TYR A 54 -15.74 4.72 5.26
CA TYR A 54 -17.06 4.60 4.65
C TYR A 54 -17.79 3.36 5.18
N GLY A 55 -19.01 3.56 5.71
CA GLY A 55 -19.78 2.51 6.38
C GLY A 55 -19.44 2.32 7.86
N GLU A 56 -18.44 3.02 8.39
CA GLU A 56 -18.10 3.08 9.82
C GLU A 56 -18.67 4.35 10.48
N ALA A 57 -18.59 4.44 11.81
CA ALA A 57 -19.18 5.54 12.58
C ALA A 57 -18.65 6.94 12.21
N ARG A 58 -17.35 7.04 11.82
CA ARG A 58 -16.74 8.31 11.39
C ARG A 58 -17.06 8.65 9.92
N GLY A 59 -17.61 7.70 9.16
CA GLY A 59 -17.98 7.91 7.76
C GLY A 59 -16.80 8.06 6.81
N PHE A 60 -17.11 8.55 5.60
CA PHE A 60 -16.14 8.79 4.52
C PHE A 60 -15.06 9.79 4.97
N GLY A 61 -13.79 9.38 4.89
CA GLY A 61 -12.64 10.15 5.34
C GLY A 61 -12.33 10.00 6.83
N GLY A 62 -13.00 9.10 7.54
CA GLY A 62 -12.80 8.91 8.98
C GLY A 62 -11.36 8.55 9.36
N ALA A 63 -10.65 7.80 8.51
CA ALA A 63 -9.24 7.49 8.74
C ALA A 63 -8.31 8.70 8.54
N GLU A 64 -8.60 9.55 7.56
CA GLU A 64 -7.87 10.83 7.38
C GLU A 64 -8.14 11.78 8.54
N ALA A 65 -9.41 11.88 8.99
CA ALA A 65 -9.78 12.78 10.07
C ALA A 65 -9.06 12.44 11.39
N ILE A 66 -9.00 11.17 11.77
CA ILE A 66 -8.30 10.78 13.01
C ILE A 66 -6.77 10.96 12.89
N LEU A 67 -6.18 10.73 11.71
CA LEU A 67 -4.79 11.09 11.47
C LEU A 67 -4.57 12.60 11.62
N GLY A 68 -5.46 13.43 11.10
CA GLY A 68 -5.41 14.88 11.26
C GLY A 68 -5.54 15.35 12.70
N GLU A 69 -6.37 14.69 13.52
CA GLU A 69 -6.43 14.91 14.98
C GLU A 69 -5.05 14.68 15.62
N LEU A 70 -4.35 13.58 15.25
CA LEU A 70 -3.00 13.28 15.75
C LEU A 70 -1.97 14.32 15.30
N LEU A 71 -1.99 14.71 14.01
CA LEU A 71 -1.07 15.71 13.46
C LEU A 71 -1.30 17.11 14.04
N THR A 72 -2.54 17.41 14.47
CA THR A 72 -2.86 18.66 15.18
C THR A 72 -2.34 18.63 16.60
N ALA A 73 -2.48 17.49 17.29
CA ALA A 73 -2.02 17.34 18.68
C ALA A 73 -0.49 17.31 18.79
N ASP A 74 0.19 16.76 17.77
CA ASP A 74 1.67 16.71 17.71
C ASP A 74 2.14 17.03 16.29
N LYS A 75 2.41 18.30 16.02
CA LYS A 75 2.87 18.78 14.71
C LYS A 75 4.22 18.17 14.29
N ALA A 76 5.06 17.74 15.23
CA ALA A 76 6.33 17.10 14.91
C ALA A 76 6.14 15.71 14.28
N LEU A 77 4.98 15.09 14.50
CA LEU A 77 4.64 13.78 13.96
C LEU A 77 4.64 13.78 12.41
N ARG A 78 4.17 14.88 11.77
CA ARG A 78 4.15 14.99 10.30
C ARG A 78 5.54 14.82 9.67
N GLY A 79 6.57 15.38 10.29
CA GLY A 79 7.95 15.29 9.80
C GLY A 79 8.61 13.90 10.00
N ARG A 80 7.95 13.01 10.72
CA ARG A 80 8.43 11.63 10.97
C ARG A 80 7.88 10.60 9.98
N MET A 81 6.98 11.01 9.09
CA MET A 81 6.32 10.09 8.16
C MET A 81 6.35 10.58 6.71
N VAL A 82 6.35 9.64 5.80
CA VAL A 82 5.94 9.83 4.41
C VAL A 82 4.45 9.53 4.37
N LEU A 83 3.62 10.54 4.13
CA LEU A 83 2.17 10.43 4.17
C LEU A 83 1.61 10.23 2.77
N ALA A 84 0.93 9.10 2.56
CA ALA A 84 0.24 8.78 1.33
C ALA A 84 -1.27 8.76 1.52
N THR A 85 -2.02 9.37 0.61
CA THR A 85 -3.47 9.23 0.52
C THR A 85 -3.93 8.93 -0.90
N LYS A 86 -5.22 8.61 -1.07
CA LYS A 86 -5.81 8.21 -2.35
C LYS A 86 -7.19 8.84 -2.51
N GLY A 87 -7.59 9.07 -3.76
CA GLY A 87 -8.94 9.50 -4.11
C GLY A 87 -9.46 8.83 -5.39
N GLY A 88 -10.71 9.07 -5.69
CA GLY A 88 -11.35 8.56 -6.90
C GLY A 88 -12.39 7.46 -6.68
N ILE A 89 -12.65 7.02 -5.43
CA ILE A 89 -13.77 6.14 -5.10
C ILE A 89 -14.87 7.00 -4.45
N THR A 90 -16.06 7.03 -5.03
CA THR A 90 -17.14 7.98 -4.63
C THR A 90 -18.53 7.34 -4.63
N PRO A 91 -18.87 6.50 -3.62
CA PRO A 91 -20.20 5.91 -3.54
C PRO A 91 -21.33 6.95 -3.53
N PRO A 92 -22.51 6.66 -4.12
CA PRO A 92 -22.91 5.38 -4.77
C PRO A 92 -22.37 5.20 -6.19
N ARG A 93 -21.82 6.23 -6.83
CA ARG A 93 -21.07 6.10 -8.08
C ARG A 93 -19.73 5.44 -7.75
N PRO A 94 -19.32 4.36 -8.44
CA PRO A 94 -18.13 3.63 -8.01
C PRO A 94 -16.86 4.44 -8.10
N TYR A 95 -16.65 5.17 -9.20
CA TYR A 95 -15.41 5.93 -9.44
C TYR A 95 -15.68 7.29 -10.05
N ASP A 96 -14.84 8.28 -9.73
CA ASP A 96 -14.77 9.57 -10.38
C ASP A 96 -13.32 10.07 -10.39
N SER A 97 -12.70 10.05 -11.57
CA SER A 97 -11.35 10.59 -11.78
C SER A 97 -11.36 11.85 -12.65
N SER A 98 -12.50 12.56 -12.70
CA SER A 98 -12.58 13.87 -13.35
C SER A 98 -11.68 14.89 -12.62
N TYR A 99 -11.19 15.87 -13.35
CA TYR A 99 -10.39 16.96 -12.79
C TYR A 99 -11.09 17.64 -11.61
N ALA A 100 -12.36 18.00 -11.78
CA ALA A 100 -13.10 18.72 -10.74
C ALA A 100 -13.24 17.90 -9.45
N TYR A 101 -13.57 16.61 -9.57
CA TYR A 101 -13.68 15.73 -8.41
C TYR A 101 -12.34 15.54 -7.70
N LEU A 102 -11.28 15.20 -8.44
CA LEU A 102 -9.98 14.93 -7.84
C LEU A 102 -9.38 16.14 -7.13
N MET A 103 -9.55 17.36 -7.67
CA MET A 103 -9.09 18.57 -6.99
C MET A 103 -9.89 18.83 -5.70
N ALA A 104 -11.21 18.68 -5.72
CA ALA A 104 -12.03 18.81 -4.52
C ALA A 104 -11.75 17.73 -3.47
N ALA A 105 -11.50 16.48 -3.91
CA ALA A 105 -11.10 15.37 -3.04
C ALA A 105 -9.77 15.65 -2.37
N MET A 106 -8.76 16.15 -3.12
CA MET A 106 -7.47 16.53 -2.57
C MET A 106 -7.60 17.62 -1.50
N ASP A 107 -8.33 18.72 -1.80
CA ASP A 107 -8.54 19.81 -0.84
C ASP A 107 -9.24 19.30 0.42
N THR A 108 -10.21 18.40 0.28
CA THR A 108 -10.92 17.78 1.40
C THR A 108 -10.02 16.85 2.21
N SER A 109 -9.18 16.05 1.55
CA SER A 109 -8.20 15.18 2.21
C SER A 109 -7.18 16.00 3.02
N LEU A 110 -6.63 17.06 2.46
CA LEU A 110 -5.71 17.96 3.17
C LEU A 110 -6.37 18.61 4.39
N ALA A 111 -7.63 19.06 4.25
CA ALA A 111 -8.39 19.62 5.37
C ALA A 111 -8.63 18.60 6.49
N ARG A 112 -8.95 17.33 6.15
CA ARG A 112 -9.10 16.25 7.15
C ARG A 112 -7.79 15.90 7.81
N LEU A 113 -6.72 15.77 7.04
CA LEU A 113 -5.37 15.44 7.49
C LEU A 113 -4.69 16.58 8.26
N GLN A 114 -5.26 17.80 8.23
CA GLN A 114 -4.70 18.99 8.89
C GLN A 114 -3.24 19.26 8.47
N THR A 115 -2.99 19.17 7.16
CA THR A 115 -1.67 19.37 6.54
C THR A 115 -1.84 20.08 5.20
N ASP A 116 -0.81 20.82 4.77
CA ASP A 116 -0.83 21.56 3.52
C ASP A 116 -0.47 20.70 2.31
N TYR A 117 0.12 19.53 2.55
CA TYR A 117 0.55 18.61 1.48
C TYR A 117 0.59 17.15 1.94
N VAL A 118 0.51 16.25 0.96
CA VAL A 118 0.87 14.83 1.12
C VAL A 118 2.15 14.52 0.34
N ASP A 119 2.90 13.52 0.79
CA ASP A 119 4.11 13.11 0.07
C ASP A 119 3.75 12.31 -1.18
N LEU A 120 2.69 11.51 -1.13
CA LEU A 120 2.22 10.70 -2.26
C LEU A 120 0.69 10.77 -2.38
N TYR A 121 0.20 11.13 -3.56
CA TYR A 121 -1.23 11.01 -3.89
C TYR A 121 -1.44 9.93 -4.95
N GLN A 122 -2.42 9.06 -4.75
CA GLN A 122 -2.68 7.95 -5.68
C GLN A 122 -4.12 7.97 -6.18
N ILE A 123 -4.32 7.66 -7.47
CA ILE A 123 -5.66 7.30 -7.95
C ILE A 123 -5.99 5.92 -7.43
N HIS A 124 -7.08 5.81 -6.64
CA HIS A 124 -7.40 4.60 -5.87
C HIS A 124 -7.84 3.42 -6.75
N ARG A 125 -8.62 3.73 -7.82
CA ARG A 125 -9.09 2.78 -8.84
C ARG A 125 -9.16 3.46 -10.19
N PRO A 126 -8.94 2.75 -11.30
CA PRO A 126 -9.13 3.33 -12.63
C PRO A 126 -10.62 3.65 -12.87
N ASP A 127 -10.91 4.89 -13.24
CA ASP A 127 -12.22 5.27 -13.77
C ASP A 127 -12.27 4.91 -15.25
N LEU A 128 -13.26 4.10 -15.64
CA LEU A 128 -13.38 3.59 -17.02
C LEU A 128 -14.01 4.58 -18.00
N ILE A 129 -14.57 5.69 -17.49
CA ILE A 129 -15.31 6.65 -18.31
C ILE A 129 -14.72 8.08 -18.25
N ALA A 130 -13.93 8.41 -17.25
CA ALA A 130 -13.25 9.70 -17.19
C ALA A 130 -12.15 9.78 -18.26
N PRO A 131 -12.06 10.89 -19.03
CA PRO A 131 -10.94 11.09 -19.94
C PRO A 131 -9.60 11.08 -19.19
N VAL A 132 -8.67 10.25 -19.62
CA VAL A 132 -7.35 10.11 -18.99
C VAL A 132 -6.60 11.43 -18.88
N ALA A 133 -6.77 12.31 -19.88
CA ALA A 133 -6.17 13.65 -19.87
C ALA A 133 -6.69 14.55 -18.73
N GLU A 134 -7.96 14.39 -18.29
CA GLU A 134 -8.47 15.12 -17.13
C GLU A 134 -7.88 14.64 -15.82
N THR A 135 -7.76 13.32 -15.65
CA THR A 135 -7.07 12.71 -14.51
C THR A 135 -5.63 13.20 -14.44
N ALA A 136 -4.91 13.16 -15.57
CA ALA A 136 -3.52 13.64 -15.65
C ALA A 136 -3.42 15.14 -15.31
N ARG A 137 -4.35 15.97 -15.83
CA ARG A 137 -4.37 17.40 -15.51
C ARG A 137 -4.53 17.66 -14.03
N ALA A 138 -5.40 16.90 -13.33
CA ALA A 138 -5.55 17.01 -11.88
C ALA A 138 -4.25 16.65 -11.14
N LEU A 139 -3.61 15.56 -11.51
CA LEU A 139 -2.36 15.11 -10.89
C LEU A 139 -1.21 16.10 -11.14
N ASN A 140 -1.06 16.63 -12.37
CA ASN A 140 -0.07 17.66 -12.68
C ASN A 140 -0.33 18.94 -11.85
N GLU A 141 -1.58 19.36 -11.69
CA GLU A 141 -1.95 20.53 -10.88
C GLU A 141 -1.66 20.31 -9.38
N MET A 142 -1.89 19.09 -8.85
CA MET A 142 -1.55 18.75 -7.46
C MET A 142 -0.05 18.89 -7.19
N ILE A 143 0.79 18.45 -8.14
CA ILE A 143 2.25 18.63 -8.07
C ILE A 143 2.64 20.11 -8.19
N LEU A 144 2.13 20.79 -9.20
CA LEU A 144 2.47 22.20 -9.47
C LEU A 144 2.10 23.11 -8.31
N SER A 145 0.95 22.88 -7.69
CA SER A 145 0.47 23.63 -6.52
C SER A 145 1.12 23.23 -5.20
N GLY A 146 1.95 22.18 -5.19
CA GLY A 146 2.62 21.68 -3.98
C GLY A 146 1.71 20.89 -3.02
N ARG A 147 0.48 20.55 -3.42
CA ARG A 147 -0.46 19.72 -2.63
C ARG A 147 0.00 18.27 -2.51
N ALA A 148 0.68 17.75 -3.54
CA ALA A 148 1.34 16.46 -3.52
C ALA A 148 2.79 16.61 -3.98
N ARG A 149 3.72 15.87 -3.36
CA ARG A 149 5.12 15.82 -3.81
C ARG A 149 5.31 14.82 -4.95
N TYR A 150 4.58 13.70 -4.87
CA TYR A 150 4.64 12.61 -5.82
C TYR A 150 3.25 12.06 -6.10
N ILE A 151 3.12 11.36 -7.22
CA ILE A 151 1.88 10.75 -7.68
C ILE A 151 2.05 9.27 -7.98
N GLY A 152 0.95 8.52 -7.85
CA GLY A 152 0.91 7.09 -8.13
C GLY A 152 -0.49 6.64 -8.53
N VAL A 153 -0.63 5.33 -8.74
CA VAL A 153 -1.90 4.68 -9.06
C VAL A 153 -2.11 3.43 -8.21
N SER A 154 -3.35 2.98 -8.10
CA SER A 154 -3.68 1.73 -7.43
C SER A 154 -4.65 0.92 -8.29
N ASN A 155 -4.38 -0.39 -8.40
CA ASN A 155 -5.22 -1.33 -9.16
C ASN A 155 -5.38 -1.01 -10.66
N PHE A 156 -4.44 -0.30 -11.24
CA PHE A 156 -4.36 -0.06 -12.67
C PHE A 156 -3.70 -1.23 -13.37
N THR A 157 -4.17 -1.56 -14.56
CA THR A 157 -3.40 -2.41 -15.48
C THR A 157 -2.20 -1.64 -16.03
N VAL A 158 -1.18 -2.34 -16.50
CA VAL A 158 -0.01 -1.70 -17.14
C VAL A 158 -0.41 -0.81 -18.32
N ALA A 159 -1.41 -1.23 -19.12
CA ALA A 159 -1.90 -0.42 -20.23
C ALA A 159 -2.55 0.89 -19.75
N GLN A 160 -3.36 0.86 -18.69
CA GLN A 160 -3.97 2.04 -18.07
C GLN A 160 -2.90 2.96 -17.45
N THR A 161 -1.91 2.38 -16.79
CA THR A 161 -0.78 3.11 -16.19
C THR A 161 0.01 3.86 -17.27
N ARG A 162 0.34 3.19 -18.37
CA ARG A 162 1.05 3.80 -19.51
C ARG A 162 0.22 4.88 -20.22
N ALA A 163 -1.11 4.65 -20.37
CA ALA A 163 -2.00 5.65 -20.94
C ALA A 163 -2.05 6.92 -20.10
N LEU A 164 -2.12 6.80 -18.77
CA LEU A 164 -2.08 7.94 -17.85
C LEU A 164 -0.71 8.63 -17.89
N GLN A 165 0.39 7.85 -17.83
CA GLN A 165 1.76 8.36 -17.87
C GLN A 165 2.04 9.21 -19.10
N ALA A 166 1.45 8.89 -20.24
CA ALA A 166 1.64 9.65 -21.49
C ALA A 166 1.12 11.11 -21.43
N HIS A 167 0.32 11.45 -20.41
CA HIS A 167 -0.23 12.80 -20.19
C HIS A 167 0.32 13.48 -18.92
N LEU A 168 1.25 12.83 -18.21
CA LEU A 168 1.83 13.37 -16.98
C LEU A 168 3.16 14.06 -17.24
N ASP A 169 3.42 15.17 -16.55
CA ASP A 169 4.67 15.91 -16.58
C ASP A 169 5.75 15.25 -15.70
N GLN A 170 5.34 14.42 -14.75
CA GLN A 170 6.20 13.70 -13.83
C GLN A 170 5.95 12.20 -13.92
N PRO A 171 6.97 11.34 -13.65
CA PRO A 171 6.77 9.91 -13.62
C PRO A 171 5.85 9.49 -12.46
N LEU A 172 5.03 8.47 -12.71
CA LEU A 172 4.32 7.77 -11.64
C LEU A 172 5.33 7.07 -10.74
N LEU A 173 5.33 7.43 -9.45
CA LEU A 173 6.29 6.94 -8.48
C LEU A 173 5.96 5.53 -8.00
N THR A 174 4.66 5.20 -7.93
CA THR A 174 4.17 3.95 -7.35
C THR A 174 3.00 3.38 -8.13
N THR A 175 2.88 2.04 -8.07
CA THR A 175 1.60 1.35 -8.28
C THR A 175 1.24 0.59 -7.01
N GLN A 176 -0.07 0.42 -6.74
CA GLN A 176 -0.52 -0.28 -5.54
C GLN A 176 -1.45 -1.44 -5.91
N PRO A 177 -0.89 -2.62 -6.29
CA PRO A 177 -1.64 -3.83 -6.59
C PRO A 177 -1.93 -4.67 -5.34
N GLU A 178 -2.91 -5.61 -5.44
CA GLU A 178 -2.96 -6.75 -4.53
C GLU A 178 -1.82 -7.72 -4.85
N PHE A 179 -1.05 -8.13 -3.83
CA PHE A 179 -0.03 -9.16 -4.00
C PHE A 179 0.23 -9.91 -2.69
N SER A 180 0.19 -11.23 -2.76
CA SER A 180 0.44 -12.13 -1.64
C SER A 180 0.75 -13.54 -2.15
N ALA A 181 1.08 -14.48 -1.27
CA ALA A 181 1.22 -15.88 -1.66
C ALA A 181 -0.09 -16.51 -2.19
N PHE A 182 -1.26 -15.90 -1.93
CA PHE A 182 -2.57 -16.29 -2.47
C PHE A 182 -3.06 -15.44 -3.65
N HIS A 183 -2.31 -14.41 -4.03
CA HIS A 183 -2.62 -13.56 -5.17
C HIS A 183 -1.33 -13.16 -5.88
N GLN A 184 -0.94 -13.92 -6.90
CA GLN A 184 0.34 -13.77 -7.58
C GLN A 184 0.22 -13.11 -8.97
N ALA A 185 -0.98 -12.65 -9.36
CA ALA A 185 -1.23 -12.04 -10.67
C ALA A 185 -0.24 -10.93 -11.06
N PRO A 186 0.20 -10.02 -10.15
CA PRO A 186 1.17 -8.97 -10.51
C PRO A 186 2.51 -9.45 -11.07
N MET A 187 2.91 -10.70 -10.81
CA MET A 187 4.10 -11.30 -11.43
C MET A 187 3.87 -11.77 -12.88
N GLU A 188 2.59 -11.87 -13.31
CA GLU A 188 2.22 -12.45 -14.61
C GLU A 188 1.57 -11.42 -15.55
N ASP A 189 0.94 -10.37 -14.99
CA ASP A 189 0.20 -9.36 -15.76
C ASP A 189 1.07 -8.16 -16.22
N GLY A 190 2.37 -8.21 -15.90
CA GLY A 190 3.36 -7.18 -16.23
C GLY A 190 3.45 -6.04 -15.21
N THR A 191 2.67 -6.04 -14.13
CA THR A 191 2.69 -4.95 -13.13
C THR A 191 4.06 -4.83 -12.47
N LEU A 192 4.67 -5.94 -12.03
CA LEU A 192 5.99 -5.92 -11.41
C LEU A 192 7.11 -5.70 -12.44
N ASP A 193 6.91 -6.13 -13.68
CA ASP A 193 7.84 -5.84 -14.78
C ASP A 193 7.87 -4.34 -15.08
N TRP A 194 6.70 -3.68 -15.09
CA TRP A 194 6.60 -2.23 -15.24
C TRP A 194 7.34 -1.48 -14.11
N CYS A 195 7.23 -1.97 -12.87
CA CYS A 195 8.00 -1.40 -11.76
C CYS A 195 9.51 -1.53 -12.00
N SER A 196 9.96 -2.70 -12.48
CA SER A 196 11.38 -2.94 -12.79
C SER A 196 11.87 -2.08 -13.96
N GLU A 197 11.03 -1.89 -14.99
CA GLU A 197 11.32 -1.07 -16.17
C GLU A 197 11.47 0.42 -15.81
N THR A 198 10.58 0.93 -14.95
CA THR A 198 10.48 2.37 -14.67
C THR A 198 11.14 2.80 -13.38
N GLY A 199 11.56 1.86 -12.53
CA GLY A 199 12.06 2.14 -11.18
C GLY A 199 10.96 2.59 -10.21
N ALA A 200 9.69 2.43 -10.55
CA ALA A 200 8.58 2.68 -9.62
C ALA A 200 8.54 1.62 -8.52
N SER A 201 7.99 1.97 -7.34
CA SER A 201 7.76 1.00 -6.28
C SER A 201 6.34 0.40 -6.34
N ALA A 202 6.22 -0.91 -6.09
CA ALA A 202 4.95 -1.57 -5.87
C ALA A 202 4.59 -1.52 -4.36
N LEU A 203 3.58 -0.72 -4.01
CA LEU A 203 3.01 -0.69 -2.65
C LEU A 203 1.94 -1.76 -2.56
N VAL A 204 2.29 -2.98 -2.12
CA VAL A 204 1.34 -4.08 -2.24
C VAL A 204 0.37 -4.13 -1.07
N TRP A 205 -0.94 -4.10 -1.39
CA TRP A 205 -1.98 -4.25 -0.37
C TRP A 205 -2.35 -5.73 -0.18
N SER A 206 -2.92 -6.03 0.98
CA SER A 206 -3.31 -7.39 1.40
C SER A 206 -2.18 -8.44 1.35
N PRO A 207 -0.93 -8.12 1.73
CA PRO A 207 0.18 -9.06 1.63
C PRO A 207 0.00 -10.33 2.47
N LEU A 208 -0.91 -10.29 3.44
CA LEU A 208 -1.30 -11.42 4.30
C LEU A 208 -2.65 -12.05 3.89
N ALA A 209 -3.15 -11.74 2.68
CA ALA A 209 -4.42 -12.25 2.13
C ALA A 209 -5.60 -12.08 3.12
N GLY A 210 -5.80 -10.84 3.60
CA GLY A 210 -6.85 -10.55 4.58
C GLY A 210 -6.64 -11.19 5.97
N GLY A 211 -5.49 -11.82 6.21
CA GLY A 211 -5.15 -12.57 7.43
C GLY A 211 -5.20 -14.09 7.27
N ALA A 212 -5.64 -14.60 6.12
CA ALA A 212 -5.74 -16.03 5.86
C ALA A 212 -4.36 -16.74 5.95
N LEU A 213 -3.30 -16.09 5.46
CA LEU A 213 -1.92 -16.60 5.55
C LEU A 213 -1.40 -16.67 6.98
N VAL A 214 -1.95 -15.88 7.91
CA VAL A 214 -1.56 -15.88 9.33
C VAL A 214 -2.35 -16.90 10.12
N THR A 215 -3.69 -16.91 9.93
CA THR A 215 -4.58 -17.80 10.69
C THR A 215 -4.53 -19.24 10.21
N GLY A 216 -4.09 -19.49 8.97
CA GLY A 216 -4.13 -20.80 8.34
C GLY A 216 -5.54 -21.21 7.89
N GLN A 217 -6.50 -20.28 7.91
CA GLN A 217 -7.86 -20.50 7.44
C GLN A 217 -8.03 -19.85 6.06
N SER A 218 -8.27 -20.65 5.05
CA SER A 218 -8.40 -20.16 3.68
C SER A 218 -9.35 -21.02 2.86
N ASP A 219 -10.26 -20.38 2.16
CA ASP A 219 -11.12 -21.01 1.14
C ASP A 219 -10.44 -21.08 -0.24
N HIS A 220 -9.20 -20.60 -0.34
CA HIS A 220 -8.45 -20.65 -1.59
C HIS A 220 -8.17 -22.12 -1.98
N PRO A 221 -8.42 -22.53 -3.24
CA PRO A 221 -8.26 -23.94 -3.65
C PRO A 221 -6.85 -24.51 -3.40
N ARG A 222 -5.85 -23.65 -3.43
CA ARG A 222 -4.44 -24.00 -3.13
C ARG A 222 -4.03 -23.68 -1.68
N GLY A 223 -4.99 -23.29 -0.85
CA GLY A 223 -4.74 -22.90 0.55
C GLY A 223 -3.89 -23.92 1.31
N PRO A 224 -4.28 -25.21 1.38
CA PRO A 224 -3.52 -26.21 2.11
C PRO A 224 -2.07 -26.36 1.61
N ALA A 225 -1.84 -26.33 0.29
CA ALA A 225 -0.50 -26.49 -0.28
C ALA A 225 0.41 -25.28 0.04
N VAL A 226 -0.08 -24.07 -0.16
CA VAL A 226 0.67 -22.85 0.13
C VAL A 226 0.97 -22.72 1.62
N LEU A 227 -0.01 -23.01 2.50
CA LEU A 227 0.17 -22.95 3.94
C LEU A 227 1.18 -23.97 4.44
N ALA A 228 1.19 -25.20 3.89
CA ALA A 228 2.19 -26.22 4.24
C ALA A 228 3.62 -25.76 3.90
N VAL A 229 3.82 -25.06 2.77
CA VAL A 229 5.11 -24.49 2.42
C VAL A 229 5.47 -23.34 3.36
N ILE A 230 4.53 -22.44 3.68
CA ILE A 230 4.75 -21.35 4.64
C ILE A 230 5.15 -21.91 6.01
N ASP A 231 4.48 -22.95 6.51
CA ASP A 231 4.78 -23.55 7.81
C ASP A 231 6.21 -24.14 7.82
N ARG A 232 6.56 -24.90 6.77
CA ARG A 232 7.91 -25.44 6.63
C ARG A 232 8.98 -24.35 6.61
N LEU A 233 8.74 -23.28 5.85
CA LEU A 233 9.68 -22.15 5.77
C LEU A 233 9.74 -21.37 7.08
N ALA A 234 8.62 -21.20 7.79
CA ALA A 234 8.59 -20.56 9.10
C ALA A 234 9.47 -21.30 10.12
N ASP A 235 9.36 -22.62 10.16
CA ASP A 235 10.23 -23.47 10.98
C ASP A 235 11.71 -23.35 10.57
N GLN A 236 12.00 -23.38 9.26
CA GLN A 236 13.36 -23.29 8.71
C GLN A 236 14.03 -21.94 9.04
N HIS A 237 13.27 -20.84 8.96
CA HIS A 237 13.76 -19.47 9.19
C HIS A 237 13.61 -19.02 10.66
N GLY A 238 13.02 -19.83 11.54
CA GLY A 238 12.80 -19.51 12.95
C GLY A 238 11.85 -18.32 13.16
N CYS A 239 10.83 -18.21 12.34
CA CYS A 239 9.84 -17.11 12.38
C CYS A 239 8.40 -17.65 12.33
N ASP A 240 7.41 -16.75 12.31
CA ASP A 240 6.00 -17.12 12.11
C ASP A 240 5.57 -17.03 10.63
N ARG A 241 4.34 -17.44 10.34
CA ARG A 241 3.74 -17.35 9.00
C ARG A 241 3.74 -15.91 8.45
N THR A 242 3.58 -14.91 9.33
CA THR A 242 3.59 -13.49 8.95
C THR A 242 4.94 -13.13 8.35
N GLY A 243 6.03 -13.58 8.98
CA GLY A 243 7.39 -13.37 8.52
C GLY A 243 7.60 -13.88 7.10
N ILE A 244 7.24 -15.14 6.85
CA ILE A 244 7.39 -15.76 5.51
C ILE A 244 6.50 -15.10 4.47
N ALA A 245 5.21 -14.83 4.81
CA ALA A 245 4.28 -14.23 3.86
C ALA A 245 4.73 -12.83 3.41
N LEU A 246 5.25 -12.00 4.31
CA LEU A 246 5.81 -10.69 3.99
C LEU A 246 7.15 -10.82 3.25
N ALA A 247 8.05 -11.71 3.69
CA ALA A 247 9.32 -11.95 3.02
C ALA A 247 9.12 -12.44 1.57
N PHE A 248 8.11 -13.26 1.30
CA PHE A 248 7.75 -13.68 -0.06
C PHE A 248 7.46 -12.49 -0.97
N THR A 249 6.65 -11.52 -0.51
CA THR A 249 6.33 -10.35 -1.33
C THR A 249 7.56 -9.49 -1.61
N MET A 250 8.49 -9.39 -0.66
CA MET A 250 9.73 -8.61 -0.78
C MET A 250 10.87 -9.33 -1.53
N ALA A 251 10.73 -10.64 -1.78
CA ALA A 251 11.77 -11.44 -2.45
C ALA A 251 11.81 -11.23 -3.97
N HIS A 252 10.76 -10.66 -4.57
CA HIS A 252 10.75 -10.34 -6.00
C HIS A 252 11.74 -9.22 -6.32
N GLN A 253 12.33 -9.25 -7.55
CA GLN A 253 13.34 -8.27 -7.99
C GLN A 253 12.84 -6.83 -8.10
N ALA A 254 11.53 -6.63 -8.30
CA ALA A 254 10.92 -5.30 -8.29
C ALA A 254 11.00 -4.67 -6.89
N SER A 255 11.02 -3.33 -6.81
CA SER A 255 10.95 -2.61 -5.55
C SER A 255 9.55 -2.76 -4.93
N ILE A 256 9.39 -3.70 -4.01
CA ILE A 256 8.10 -3.98 -3.35
C ILE A 256 8.14 -3.54 -1.90
N ILE A 257 7.09 -2.82 -1.50
CA ILE A 257 6.86 -2.36 -0.12
C ILE A 257 5.48 -2.86 0.31
N PRO A 258 5.40 -3.94 1.11
CA PRO A 258 4.12 -4.45 1.60
C PRO A 258 3.48 -3.49 2.62
N ILE A 259 2.16 -3.30 2.48
CA ILE A 259 1.36 -2.48 3.40
C ILE A 259 0.66 -3.40 4.40
N ILE A 260 1.04 -3.32 5.68
CA ILE A 260 0.34 -4.05 6.74
C ILE A 260 -0.78 -3.20 7.32
N GLY A 261 -1.89 -3.84 7.72
CA GLY A 261 -3.08 -3.16 8.28
C GLY A 261 -3.49 -3.71 9.65
N THR A 262 -2.57 -4.33 10.40
CA THR A 262 -2.86 -4.85 11.73
C THR A 262 -3.19 -3.71 12.71
N GLN A 263 -4.19 -3.95 13.58
CA GLN A 263 -4.62 -2.98 14.58
C GLN A 263 -4.01 -3.23 15.98
N THR A 264 -3.12 -4.21 16.10
CA THR A 264 -2.52 -4.61 17.36
C THR A 264 -1.06 -4.15 17.41
N PRO A 265 -0.66 -3.25 18.33
CA PRO A 265 0.70 -2.72 18.42
C PRO A 265 1.79 -3.82 18.46
N ALA A 266 1.59 -4.89 19.24
CA ALA A 266 2.54 -5.99 19.30
C ALA A 266 2.74 -6.68 17.93
N ARG A 267 1.67 -6.80 17.11
CA ARG A 267 1.78 -7.35 15.75
C ARG A 267 2.44 -6.38 14.77
N ILE A 268 2.29 -5.06 14.98
CA ILE A 268 3.02 -4.05 14.19
C ILE A 268 4.52 -4.28 14.40
N VAL A 269 4.96 -4.34 15.65
CA VAL A 269 6.39 -4.58 16.00
C VAL A 269 6.88 -5.91 15.44
N ALA A 270 6.11 -6.99 15.64
CA ALA A 270 6.49 -8.32 15.14
C ALA A 270 6.63 -8.35 13.61
N SER A 271 5.73 -7.66 12.88
CA SER A 271 5.79 -7.60 11.41
C SER A 271 7.06 -6.91 10.89
N ALA A 272 7.66 -5.99 11.66
CA ALA A 272 8.89 -5.32 11.28
C ALA A 272 10.07 -6.29 11.10
N GLN A 273 10.06 -7.41 11.82
CA GLN A 273 11.10 -8.44 11.75
C GLN A 273 11.11 -9.15 10.38
N ALA A 274 9.98 -9.17 9.66
CA ALA A 274 9.92 -9.75 8.33
C ALA A 274 10.87 -9.09 7.32
N ALA A 275 11.20 -7.80 7.53
CA ALA A 275 12.14 -7.08 6.67
C ALA A 275 13.59 -7.60 6.73
N GLU A 276 13.91 -8.41 7.73
CA GLU A 276 15.24 -9.03 7.92
C GLU A 276 15.31 -10.47 7.38
N ILE A 277 14.17 -11.06 6.99
CA ILE A 277 14.09 -12.42 6.45
C ILE A 277 14.43 -12.37 4.95
N THR A 278 15.40 -13.16 4.55
CA THR A 278 15.76 -13.35 3.14
C THR A 278 15.43 -14.77 2.72
N LEU A 279 14.50 -14.91 1.78
CA LEU A 279 14.18 -16.19 1.16
C LEU A 279 15.20 -16.52 0.08
N SER A 280 15.62 -17.79 0.01
CA SER A 280 16.40 -18.27 -1.13
C SER A 280 15.52 -18.34 -2.39
N ALA A 281 16.14 -18.44 -3.57
CA ALA A 281 15.39 -18.66 -4.81
C ALA A 281 14.52 -19.94 -4.72
N ARG A 282 15.00 -20.98 -4.07
CA ARG A 282 14.23 -22.22 -3.88
C ARG A 282 13.00 -21.99 -3.00
N ASP A 283 13.14 -21.28 -1.87
CA ASP A 283 12.02 -20.94 -0.97
C ASP A 283 10.94 -20.14 -1.70
N PHE A 284 11.37 -19.17 -2.50
CA PHE A 284 10.46 -18.36 -3.31
C PHE A 284 9.68 -19.20 -4.32
N TYR A 285 10.39 -20.03 -5.10
CA TYR A 285 9.73 -20.89 -6.11
C TYR A 285 8.88 -22.00 -5.50
N ASP A 286 9.21 -22.52 -4.31
CA ASP A 286 8.35 -23.46 -3.60
C ASP A 286 6.96 -22.87 -3.32
N LEU A 287 6.88 -21.57 -2.97
CA LEU A 287 5.60 -20.86 -2.78
C LEU A 287 4.88 -20.62 -4.11
N VAL A 288 5.61 -20.29 -5.17
CA VAL A 288 5.03 -20.11 -6.52
C VAL A 288 4.46 -21.43 -7.02
N GLU A 289 5.20 -22.54 -6.92
CA GLU A 289 4.76 -23.87 -7.33
C GLU A 289 3.56 -24.36 -6.53
N ALA A 290 3.56 -24.14 -5.21
CA ALA A 290 2.42 -24.47 -4.36
C ALA A 290 1.14 -23.73 -4.76
N TYR A 291 1.24 -22.45 -5.11
CA TYR A 291 0.12 -21.66 -5.61
C TYR A 291 -0.35 -22.13 -6.98
N ARG A 292 0.56 -22.37 -7.91
CA ARG A 292 0.23 -22.84 -9.28
C ARG A 292 -0.31 -24.28 -9.28
N GLY A 293 0.22 -25.12 -8.40
CA GLY A 293 -0.14 -26.54 -8.27
C GLY A 293 0.59 -27.46 -9.24
N PHE A 294 1.65 -26.98 -9.87
CA PHE A 294 2.58 -27.75 -10.71
C PHE A 294 3.98 -27.13 -10.62
N PRO A 295 5.03 -27.95 -10.84
CA PRO A 295 6.40 -27.46 -10.82
C PRO A 295 6.66 -26.48 -11.95
N MET A 296 7.60 -25.56 -11.69
CA MET A 296 8.14 -24.71 -12.75
C MET A 296 8.96 -25.54 -13.72
N PRO A 297 8.90 -25.29 -15.05
CA PRO A 297 9.63 -26.05 -16.05
C PRO A 297 11.13 -25.87 -15.96
#